data_eced6f278d9e9d676d3e9071f048806a
#
_entry.id   eced6f278d9e9d676d3e9071f048806a
#
_cell.length_a   1.000
_cell.length_b   1.000
_cell.length_c   1.000
_cell.angle_alpha   90.00
_cell.angle_beta   90.00
_cell.angle_gamma   90.00
#
_symmetry.space_group_name_H-M   'P 1'
#
loop_
_entity.id
_entity.type
_entity.pdbx_description
1 polymer ?
#
loop_
_entity_poly.entity_id
_entity_poly.type
_entity_poly.pdbx_seq_one_letter_code
_entity_poly.pdbx_strand_id
1 'polypeptide(L)'
;KKGLSIPKNMYTKWFDCDKIKGTPVVRTRQTGDYITLAGGSKKALRRFMIDEKIPADMRDQVALLADGDHIMWVIGWRISSYYKIGPDTKRVLQVKIKKEEQ
;
A
#
# COMPACT_ATOMS: atom_id res chain seq x y z
N LYS A 1 -0.86 20.36 8.66
CA LYS A 1 -0.76 19.09 8.95
C LYS A 1 0.38 18.40 8.31
N LYS A 2 1.02 17.68 9.05
CA LYS A 2 2.17 17.06 8.62
C LYS A 2 2.05 15.62 8.65
N GLY A 3 3.01 14.92 8.16
CA GLY A 3 3.09 13.50 8.24
C GLY A 3 2.34 12.82 7.13
N LEU A 4 1.81 11.65 7.39
CA LEU A 4 1.18 10.82 6.38
C LEU A 4 -0.11 11.41 5.89
N SER A 5 -0.33 11.31 4.59
CA SER A 5 -1.59 11.70 3.99
C SER A 5 -2.54 10.51 4.05
N ILE A 6 -3.57 10.61 4.88
CA ILE A 6 -4.54 9.55 5.06
C ILE A 6 -5.92 10.09 4.72
N PRO A 7 -6.73 9.36 3.95
CA PRO A 7 -8.06 9.82 3.60
C PRO A 7 -8.91 10.05 4.83
N LYS A 8 -9.91 10.91 4.70
CA LYS A 8 -10.80 11.18 5.78
C LYS A 8 -11.55 9.97 6.22
N ASN A 9 -11.97 9.15 5.26
CA ASN A 9 -12.74 7.98 5.56
C ASN A 9 -11.85 6.85 5.99
N MET A 10 -12.44 5.94 6.73
CA MET A 10 -11.78 4.74 7.12
C MET A 10 -11.72 3.79 5.95
N TYR A 11 -10.58 3.15 5.74
CA TYR A 11 -10.42 2.13 4.72
C TYR A 11 -10.14 0.79 5.36
N THR A 12 -10.74 -0.24 4.81
CA THR A 12 -10.49 -1.60 5.26
C THR A 12 -10.14 -2.44 4.03
N LYS A 13 -9.03 -3.16 4.12
CA LYS A 13 -8.62 -4.05 3.05
C LYS A 13 -8.19 -5.38 3.63
N TRP A 14 -8.30 -6.43 2.83
CA TRP A 14 -7.93 -7.78 3.23
C TRP A 14 -6.80 -8.27 2.35
N PHE A 15 -5.86 -8.98 2.95
CA PHE A 15 -4.68 -9.47 2.25
C PHE A 15 -4.44 -10.92 2.57
N ASP A 16 -3.80 -11.62 1.64
CA ASP A 16 -3.41 -13.01 1.85
C ASP A 16 -2.23 -13.01 2.82
N CYS A 17 -2.49 -13.41 4.04
CA CYS A 17 -1.50 -13.34 5.11
C CYS A 17 -0.26 -14.16 4.80
N ASP A 18 -0.43 -15.28 4.10
CA ASP A 18 0.68 -16.17 3.82
C ASP A 18 1.67 -15.62 2.80
N LYS A 19 1.29 -14.57 2.09
CA LYS A 19 2.20 -13.94 1.13
C LYS A 19 3.06 -12.86 1.74
N ILE A 20 2.77 -12.48 2.97
CA ILE A 20 3.52 -11.44 3.66
C ILE A 20 4.78 -12.06 4.25
N LYS A 21 5.94 -11.47 3.95
CA LYS A 21 7.20 -12.05 4.38
C LYS A 21 7.70 -11.53 5.70
N GLY A 22 7.42 -10.28 5.99
CA GLY A 22 7.87 -9.69 7.23
C GLY A 22 6.70 -9.17 8.03
N THR A 23 6.94 -8.11 8.79
CA THR A 23 5.90 -7.45 9.54
C THR A 23 5.48 -6.21 8.75
N PRO A 24 4.22 -6.12 8.31
CA PRO A 24 3.80 -4.94 7.56
C PRO A 24 3.89 -3.69 8.41
N VAL A 25 4.33 -2.61 7.80
CA VAL A 25 4.43 -1.33 8.49
C VAL A 25 3.79 -0.24 7.63
N VAL A 26 3.30 0.79 8.30
CA VAL A 26 2.78 1.97 7.62
C VAL A 26 3.89 3.01 7.62
N ARG A 27 4.23 3.49 6.44
CA ARG A 27 5.30 4.46 6.30
C ARG A 27 5.13 5.22 5.00
N THR A 28 5.97 6.21 4.76
CA THR A 28 6.06 6.87 3.47
C THR A 28 7.11 6.17 2.62
N ARG A 29 7.23 6.56 1.37
CA ARG A 29 8.05 5.84 0.40
C ARG A 29 9.54 5.92 0.72
N GLN A 30 10.23 4.89 0.30
CA GLN A 30 11.68 4.78 0.40
C GLN A 30 12.24 4.33 -0.94
N THR A 31 13.52 4.60 -1.15
CA THR A 31 14.20 4.18 -2.36
C THR A 31 14.11 2.66 -2.51
N GLY A 32 13.77 2.21 -3.71
CA GLY A 32 13.69 0.79 -3.99
C GLY A 32 12.30 0.19 -3.84
N ASP A 33 11.34 0.96 -3.36
CA ASP A 33 9.97 0.46 -3.22
C ASP A 33 9.37 0.09 -4.57
N TYR A 34 8.56 -0.96 -4.56
CA TYR A 34 7.86 -1.39 -5.77
C TYR A 34 6.49 -1.97 -5.40
N ILE A 35 5.62 -2.02 -6.40
CA ILE A 35 4.28 -2.57 -6.24
C ILE A 35 4.03 -3.54 -7.39
N THR A 36 3.22 -4.57 -7.15
CA THR A 36 2.85 -5.53 -8.17
C THR A 36 1.44 -5.22 -8.65
N LEU A 37 1.29 -5.09 -9.95
CA LEU A 37 0.01 -4.75 -10.55
C LEU A 37 -0.61 -5.97 -11.22
N ALA A 38 -1.82 -5.78 -11.74
CA ALA A 38 -2.56 -6.88 -12.36
C ALA A 38 -1.69 -7.55 -13.41
N GLY A 39 -1.76 -8.88 -13.46
CA GLY A 39 -0.92 -9.64 -14.37
C GLY A 39 0.43 -10.00 -13.79
N GLY A 40 0.73 -9.56 -12.57
CA GLY A 40 1.98 -9.91 -11.91
C GLY A 40 3.15 -9.02 -12.25
N SER A 41 2.93 -7.92 -12.96
CA SER A 41 4.03 -7.07 -13.34
C SER A 41 4.43 -6.17 -12.18
N LYS A 42 5.73 -6.07 -11.95
CA LYS A 42 6.26 -5.22 -10.91
C LYS A 42 6.56 -3.84 -11.47
N LYS A 43 6.26 -2.83 -10.68
CA LYS A 43 6.49 -1.45 -11.10
C LYS A 43 7.13 -0.71 -9.94
N ALA A 44 8.21 0.03 -10.22
CA ALA A 44 8.79 0.89 -9.20
C ALA A 44 7.72 1.84 -8.68
N LEU A 45 7.69 2.02 -7.36
CA LEU A 45 6.66 2.86 -6.75
C LEU A 45 6.71 4.28 -7.30
N ARG A 46 7.91 4.80 -7.52
CA ARG A 46 8.08 6.11 -8.09
C ARG A 46 7.34 6.23 -9.42
N ARG A 47 7.48 5.20 -10.27
CA ARG A 47 6.80 5.19 -11.56
C ARG A 47 5.29 5.07 -11.40
N PHE A 48 4.88 4.22 -10.47
CA PHE A 48 3.46 4.07 -10.17
C PHE A 48 2.85 5.42 -9.81
N MET A 49 3.52 6.18 -8.96
CA MET A 49 2.99 7.46 -8.51
C MET A 49 2.88 8.47 -9.64
N ILE A 50 3.84 8.43 -10.58
CA ILE A 50 3.78 9.29 -11.76
C ILE A 50 2.60 8.87 -12.64
N ASP A 51 2.48 7.57 -12.88
CA ASP A 51 1.42 7.06 -13.77
C ASP A 51 0.04 7.30 -13.19
N GLU A 52 -0.09 7.27 -11.87
CA GLU A 52 -1.38 7.53 -11.22
C GLU A 52 -1.62 9.01 -11.02
N LYS A 53 -0.69 9.84 -11.48
CA LYS A 53 -0.81 11.30 -11.42
C LYS A 53 -0.94 11.83 -10.01
N ILE A 54 -0.27 11.18 -9.07
CA ILE A 54 -0.21 11.70 -7.71
C ILE A 54 0.66 12.95 -7.77
N PRO A 55 0.18 14.09 -7.30
CA PRO A 55 0.96 15.33 -7.38
C PRO A 55 2.33 15.19 -6.73
N ALA A 56 3.33 15.75 -7.37
CA ALA A 56 4.71 15.58 -6.92
C ALA A 56 4.92 16.00 -5.47
N ASP A 57 4.25 17.07 -5.05
CA ASP A 57 4.40 17.56 -3.69
C ASP A 57 3.68 16.73 -2.67
N MET A 58 2.89 15.75 -3.10
CA MET A 58 2.22 14.84 -2.17
C MET A 58 2.91 13.49 -2.05
N ARG A 59 3.80 13.17 -2.98
CA ARG A 59 4.33 11.79 -3.06
C ARG A 59 5.06 11.36 -1.80
N ASP A 60 5.74 12.29 -1.15
CA ASP A 60 6.48 11.95 0.06
C ASP A 60 5.62 11.90 1.32
N GLN A 61 4.33 12.18 1.18
CA GLN A 61 3.40 12.15 2.30
C GLN A 61 2.38 11.05 2.20
N VAL A 62 2.35 10.34 1.07
CA VAL A 62 1.37 9.28 0.88
C VAL A 62 1.68 8.13 1.81
N ALA A 63 0.66 7.68 2.55
CA ALA A 63 0.82 6.55 3.47
C ALA A 63 0.80 5.26 2.68
N LEU A 64 1.74 4.38 3.01
CA LEU A 64 1.90 3.08 2.37
C LEU A 64 1.84 2.00 3.44
N LEU A 65 1.26 0.86 3.09
CA LEU A 65 1.43 -0.34 3.89
C LEU A 65 2.47 -1.18 3.18
N ALA A 66 3.58 -1.45 3.84
CA ALA A 66 4.74 -2.04 3.20
C ALA A 66 5.18 -3.33 3.87
N ASP A 67 5.54 -4.32 3.04
CA ASP A 67 6.16 -5.56 3.46
C ASP A 67 7.60 -5.47 2.95
N GLY A 68 8.49 -4.89 3.75
CA GLY A 68 9.82 -4.55 3.28
C GLY A 68 9.70 -3.48 2.19
N ASP A 69 10.30 -3.71 1.04
CA ASP A 69 10.20 -2.79 -0.09
C ASP A 69 9.06 -3.14 -1.05
N HIS A 70 8.33 -4.23 -0.79
CA HIS A 70 7.18 -4.61 -1.59
C HIS A 70 5.95 -3.93 -1.01
N ILE A 71 5.39 -2.99 -1.72
CA ILE A 71 4.27 -2.21 -1.22
C ILE A 71 2.99 -3.01 -1.38
N MET A 72 2.29 -3.22 -0.26
CA MET A 72 1.03 -3.95 -0.25
C MET A 72 -0.14 -3.06 -0.64
N TRP A 73 -0.09 -1.81 -0.23
CA TRP A 73 -1.22 -0.90 -0.39
C TRP A 73 -0.71 0.54 -0.44
N VAL A 74 -1.04 1.25 -1.50
CA VAL A 74 -0.86 2.69 -1.58
C VAL A 74 -2.18 3.28 -1.11
N ILE A 75 -2.23 3.68 0.14
CA ILE A 75 -3.49 3.98 0.81
C ILE A 75 -4.17 5.16 0.14
N GLY A 76 -5.40 4.93 -0.28
CA GLY A 76 -6.16 5.91 -1.05
C GLY A 76 -6.09 5.70 -2.55
N TRP A 77 -5.19 4.85 -3.03
CA TRP A 77 -5.04 4.64 -4.47
C TRP A 77 -5.20 3.20 -4.90
N ARG A 78 -4.33 2.31 -4.44
CA ARG A 78 -4.37 0.96 -5.00
C ARG A 78 -3.72 -0.06 -4.07
N ILE A 79 -4.25 -1.28 -4.07
CA ILE A 79 -3.58 -2.40 -3.41
C ILE A 79 -2.79 -3.19 -4.46
N SER A 80 -1.71 -3.84 -3.98
CA SER A 80 -0.92 -4.71 -4.82
C SER A 80 -1.71 -5.97 -5.17
N SER A 81 -1.61 -6.41 -6.41
CA SER A 81 -2.29 -7.65 -6.79
C SER A 81 -1.62 -8.88 -6.19
N TYR A 82 -0.36 -8.78 -5.79
CA TYR A 82 0.37 -9.91 -5.23
C TYR A 82 -0.25 -10.42 -3.93
N TYR A 83 -0.77 -9.50 -3.11
CA TYR A 83 -1.28 -9.85 -1.79
C TYR A 83 -2.79 -10.06 -1.76
N LYS A 84 -3.44 -10.03 -2.89
CA LYS A 84 -4.89 -10.18 -2.93
C LYS A 84 -5.32 -11.56 -2.46
N ILE A 85 -6.45 -11.61 -1.78
CA ILE A 85 -7.02 -12.90 -1.41
C ILE A 85 -7.59 -13.57 -2.65
N GLY A 86 -7.50 -14.89 -2.66
CA GLY A 86 -7.96 -15.69 -3.77
C GLY A 86 -8.53 -17.00 -3.26
N PRO A 87 -8.86 -17.91 -4.19
CA PRO A 87 -9.52 -19.16 -3.79
C PRO A 87 -8.67 -20.05 -2.91
N ASP A 88 -7.35 -19.90 -2.97
CA ASP A 88 -6.45 -20.74 -2.18
C ASP A 88 -5.96 -20.06 -0.91
N THR A 89 -6.44 -18.87 -0.62
CA THR A 89 -6.03 -18.16 0.59
C THR A 89 -6.50 -18.90 1.83
N LYS A 90 -5.58 -19.14 2.76
CA LYS A 90 -5.90 -19.86 3.99
C LYS A 90 -5.99 -18.95 5.18
N ARG A 91 -5.20 -17.88 5.21
CA ARG A 91 -5.23 -16.92 6.31
C ARG A 91 -5.34 -15.53 5.72
N VAL A 92 -6.21 -14.74 6.32
CA VAL A 92 -6.49 -13.39 5.84
C VAL A 92 -6.07 -12.39 6.89
N LEU A 93 -5.33 -11.37 6.46
CA LEU A 93 -5.03 -10.23 7.31
C LEU A 93 -5.97 -9.10 6.93
N GLN A 94 -6.72 -8.62 7.91
CA GLN A 94 -7.56 -7.45 7.70
C GLN A 94 -6.83 -6.23 8.23
N VAL A 95 -6.70 -5.21 7.41
CA VAL A 95 -6.06 -3.96 7.80
C VAL A 95 -7.07 -2.84 7.69
N LYS A 96 -7.23 -2.12 8.78
CA LYS A 96 -8.16 -1.03 8.87
C LYS A 96 -7.37 0.25 9.08
N ILE A 97 -7.54 1.20 8.18
CA ILE A 97 -6.86 2.49 8.29
C ILE A 97 -7.89 3.54 8.61
N LYS A 98 -7.62 4.30 9.64
CA LYS A 98 -8.55 5.28 10.12
C LYS A 98 -7.78 6.55 10.43
N LYS A 99 -8.29 7.67 9.97
CA LYS A 99 -7.65 8.94 10.28
C LYS A 99 -7.91 9.28 11.72
N GLU A 100 -6.84 9.57 12.43
CA GLU A 100 -6.97 9.92 13.83
C GLU A 100 -7.54 11.32 13.97
N GLU A 101 -8.47 11.48 14.90
CA GLU A 101 -9.06 12.78 15.15
C GLU A 101 -8.29 13.55 16.17
N GLN A 102 -8.26 14.84 15.98
CA GLN A 102 -7.50 15.70 16.91
C GLN A 102 -8.42 16.41 17.86
#